data_8a279ddeaf3fc3ddeac07de96d3b728c
#
_entry.id   8a279ddeaf3fc3ddeac07de96d3b728c
#
_cell.length_a   1.000
_cell.length_b   1.000
_cell.length_c   1.000
_cell.angle_alpha   90.00
_cell.angle_beta   90.00
_cell.angle_gamma   90.00
#
_symmetry.space_group_name_H-M   'P 1'
#
loop_
_entity.id
_entity.type
_entity.pdbx_description
1 polymer ?
#
loop_
_entity_poly.entity_id
_entity_poly.type
_entity_poly.pdbx_seq_one_letter_code
_entity_poly.pdbx_strand_id
1 'polypeptide(L)' 'MVFILWIIAVILVVFGIVTIFRGAVLWGIGLIVLGLLVGPGGVSIFT' A
#
# COMPACT_ATOMS: atom_id res chain seq x y z
N MET A 1 10.01 7.75 12.05
CA MET A 1 9.06 6.63 12.19
C MET A 1 7.99 6.68 11.13
N VAL A 2 7.22 7.76 11.07
CA VAL A 2 6.18 7.93 10.04
C VAL A 2 6.79 7.90 8.64
N PHE A 3 7.98 8.43 8.49
CA PHE A 3 8.68 8.47 7.20
C PHE A 3 8.91 7.06 6.64
N ILE A 4 9.32 6.13 7.51
CA ILE A 4 9.56 4.74 7.10
C ILE A 4 8.25 4.07 6.69
N LEU A 5 7.18 4.32 7.45
CA LEU A 5 5.86 3.79 7.12
C LEU A 5 5.38 4.31 5.76
N TRP A 6 5.63 5.57 5.47
CA TRP A 6 5.27 6.16 4.19
C TRP A 6 6.00 5.50 3.04
N ILE A 7 7.30 5.24 3.19
CA ILE A 7 8.09 4.58 2.16
C ILE A 7 7.55 3.17 1.91
N ILE A 8 7.28 2.43 2.97
CA ILE A 8 6.72 1.07 2.85
C ILE A 8 5.37 1.12 2.15
N ALA A 9 4.52 2.08 2.51
CA ALA A 9 3.21 2.22 1.90
C ALA A 9 3.31 2.49 0.41
N VAL A 10 4.21 3.39 0.01
CA VAL A 10 4.42 3.72 -1.41
C VAL A 10 4.89 2.47 -2.16
N ILE A 11 5.82 1.72 -1.59
CA ILE A 11 6.32 0.51 -2.22
C ILE A 11 5.17 -0.50 -2.39
N LEU A 12 4.34 -0.68 -1.37
CA LEU A 12 3.21 -1.61 -1.44
C LEU A 12 2.22 -1.20 -2.52
N VAL A 13 1.91 0.08 -2.62
CA VAL A 13 0.98 0.58 -3.63
C VAL A 13 1.55 0.37 -5.02
N VAL A 14 2.82 0.69 -5.23
CA VAL A 14 3.49 0.49 -6.53
C VAL A 14 3.49 -0.99 -6.90
N PHE A 15 3.83 -1.85 -5.96
CA PHE A 15 3.79 -3.29 -6.20
C PHE A 15 2.38 -3.76 -6.54
N GLY A 16 1.37 -3.21 -5.87
CA GLY A 16 -0.01 -3.53 -6.17
C GLY A 16 -0.38 -3.18 -7.60
N ILE A 17 0.00 -1.98 -8.06
CA ILE A 17 -0.28 -1.53 -9.41
C ILE A 17 0.42 -2.44 -10.43
N VAL A 18 1.70 -2.75 -10.22
CA VAL A 18 2.46 -3.64 -11.10
C VAL A 18 1.81 -5.02 -11.14
N THR A 19 1.37 -5.53 -9.99
CA THR A 19 0.73 -6.84 -9.90
C THR A 19 -0.56 -6.87 -10.71
N ILE A 20 -1.33 -5.79 -10.69
CA ILE A 20 -2.55 -5.67 -11.49
C ILE A 20 -2.21 -5.79 -12.98
N PHE A 21 -1.19 -5.08 -13.43
CA PHE A 21 -0.77 -5.13 -14.82
C PHE A 21 -0.27 -6.51 -15.23
N ARG A 22 0.23 -7.29 -14.27
CA ARG A 22 0.70 -8.64 -14.55
C ARG A 22 -0.41 -9.69 -14.58
N GLY A 23 -1.64 -9.27 -14.34
CA GLY A 23 -2.80 -10.14 -14.40
C GLY A 23 -3.36 -10.58 -13.07
N ALA A 24 -2.70 -10.28 -11.96
CA ALA A 24 -3.19 -10.62 -10.63
C ALA A 24 -3.96 -9.44 -10.02
N VAL A 25 -5.11 -9.13 -10.61
CA VAL A 25 -5.88 -7.95 -10.23
C VAL A 25 -6.32 -8.02 -8.77
N LEU A 26 -6.83 -9.15 -8.35
CA LEU A 26 -7.31 -9.31 -6.97
C LEU A 26 -6.16 -9.15 -5.97
N TRP A 27 -5.03 -9.73 -6.26
CA TRP A 27 -3.85 -9.63 -5.41
C TRP A 27 -3.29 -8.21 -5.37
N GLY A 28 -3.30 -7.54 -6.53
CA GLY A 28 -2.86 -6.15 -6.61
C GLY A 28 -3.75 -5.22 -5.78
N ILE A 29 -5.05 -5.41 -5.84
CA ILE A 29 -6.00 -4.63 -5.04
C ILE A 29 -5.70 -4.83 -3.54
N GLY A 30 -5.47 -6.07 -3.12
CA GLY A 30 -5.13 -6.38 -1.74
C GLY A 30 -3.88 -5.66 -1.29
N LEU A 31 -2.85 -5.62 -2.13
CA LEU A 31 -1.60 -4.92 -1.82
C LEU A 31 -1.82 -3.40 -1.70
N ILE A 32 -2.62 -2.83 -2.59
CA ILE A 32 -2.93 -1.40 -2.54
C ILE A 32 -3.68 -1.07 -1.25
N VAL A 33 -4.67 -1.88 -0.89
CA VAL A 33 -5.42 -1.68 0.35
C VAL A 33 -4.50 -1.76 1.56
N LEU A 34 -3.62 -2.75 1.58
CA LEU A 34 -2.63 -2.87 2.67
C LEU A 34 -1.73 -1.65 2.74
N GLY A 35 -1.27 -1.16 1.58
CA GLY A 35 -0.42 0.02 1.55
C GLY A 35 -1.13 1.25 2.10
N LEU A 36 -2.39 1.42 1.74
CA LEU A 36 -3.18 2.55 2.23
C LEU A 36 -3.46 2.45 3.72
N LEU A 37 -3.66 1.24 4.24
CA LEU A 37 -3.89 1.05 5.67
C LEU A 37 -2.62 1.27 6.49
N VAL A 38 -1.50 0.77 5.97
CA VAL A 38 -0.22 0.90 6.69
C VAL A 38 0.29 2.33 6.66
N GLY A 39 0.12 3.01 5.52
CA GLY A 39 0.62 4.38 5.36
C GLY A 39 -0.37 5.43 5.84
N PRO A 40 -1.05 6.14 4.91
CA PRO A 40 -1.92 7.25 5.30
C PRO A 40 -3.08 6.83 6.19
N GLY A 41 -3.67 5.65 5.93
CA GLY A 41 -4.75 5.14 6.76
C GLY A 41 -4.32 4.86 8.18
N GLY A 42 -3.18 4.20 8.34
CA GLY A 42 -2.64 3.89 9.66
C GLY A 42 -2.29 5.14 10.45
N VAL A 43 -1.66 6.09 9.78
CA VAL A 43 -1.31 7.37 10.41
C VAL A 43 -2.57 8.13 10.81
N SER A 44 -3.57 8.16 9.93
CA SER A 44 -4.82 8.87 10.22
C SER A 44 -5.58 8.25 11.38
N ILE A 45 -5.58 6.93 11.48
CA ILE A 45 -6.30 6.22 12.55
C ILE A 45 -5.64 6.47 13.90
N PHE A 46 -4.31 6.50 13.95
CA PHE A 46 -3.57 6.64 15.19
C PHE A 46 -3.24 8.08 15.56
N THR A 47 -3.39 8.98 14.65
CA THR A 47 -3.13 10.39 14.90
C THR A 47 -4.35 11.26 14.60
#